data_9aadbb7fa48fcfeafc5a52edce98f47f
#
_entry.id   9aadbb7fa48fcfeafc5a52edce98f47f
#
_cell.length_a   1.000
_cell.length_b   1.000
_cell.length_c   1.000
_cell.angle_alpha   90.00
_cell.angle_beta   90.00
_cell.angle_gamma   90.00
#
_symmetry.space_group_name_H-M   'P 1'
#
loop_
_entity.id
_entity.type
_entity.pdbx_description
1 polymer ?
#
loop_
_entity_poly.entity_id
_entity_poly.type
_entity_poly.pdbx_seq_one_letter_code
_entity_poly.pdbx_strand_id
1 'polypeptide(L)'
;MRRIPHLLRHSLQVVFFVGLLMVMASCFFVVNTTGSFPLGIYMKTYGPVHWGDIVLVCPEDNEVNRYGRDHGLISYGVCLHRYGYLIKRVVALGGDEVDISDRGVRVNGLSLRNSSRQQ
;
A
#
# COMPACT_ATOMS: atom_id res chain seq x y z
N MET A 1 30.23 -32.61 21.64
CA MET A 1 29.05 -32.20 20.84
C MET A 1 27.78 -32.44 21.67
N ARG A 2 27.09 -31.37 22.11
CA ARG A 2 25.82 -31.50 22.82
C ARG A 2 24.69 -31.75 21.79
N ARG A 3 24.00 -32.89 21.94
CA ARG A 3 22.81 -33.18 21.10
C ARG A 3 21.73 -32.19 21.46
N ILE A 4 21.21 -31.45 20.47
CA ILE A 4 20.05 -30.58 20.64
C ILE A 4 18.86 -31.47 21.03
N PRO A 5 18.15 -31.21 22.15
CA PRO A 5 17.02 -32.03 22.57
C PRO A 5 15.93 -32.03 21.50
N HIS A 6 15.28 -33.18 21.30
CA HIS A 6 14.25 -33.34 20.26
C HIS A 6 13.15 -32.28 20.33
N LEU A 7 12.75 -31.85 21.53
CA LEU A 7 11.77 -30.79 21.75
C LEU A 7 12.22 -29.44 21.15
N LEU A 8 13.50 -29.07 21.30
CA LEU A 8 14.03 -27.82 20.76
C LEU A 8 14.08 -27.85 19.22
N ARG A 9 14.35 -29.01 18.65
CA ARG A 9 14.35 -29.20 17.19
C ARG A 9 12.96 -29.09 16.59
N HIS A 10 11.93 -29.66 17.25
CA HIS A 10 10.54 -29.52 16.81
C HIS A 10 10.03 -28.09 16.94
N SER A 11 10.33 -27.40 18.05
CA SER A 11 9.93 -26.00 18.20
C SER A 11 10.59 -25.08 17.15
N LEU A 12 11.85 -25.29 16.81
CA LEU A 12 12.51 -24.55 15.73
C LEU A 12 11.87 -24.80 14.36
N GLN A 13 11.47 -26.05 14.07
CA GLN A 13 10.76 -26.38 12.84
C GLN A 13 9.39 -25.68 12.77
N VAL A 14 8.62 -25.69 13.86
CA VAL A 14 7.31 -25.01 13.91
C VAL A 14 7.48 -23.52 13.69
N VAL A 15 8.41 -22.87 14.36
CA VAL A 15 8.72 -21.43 14.19
C VAL A 15 9.10 -21.11 12.75
N PHE A 16 9.93 -21.96 12.13
CA PHE A 16 10.34 -21.79 10.74
C PHE A 16 9.14 -21.89 9.78
N PHE A 17 8.28 -22.90 9.94
CA PHE A 17 7.09 -23.05 9.08
C PHE A 17 6.07 -21.94 9.29
N VAL A 18 5.85 -21.49 10.52
CA VAL A 18 4.96 -20.35 10.79
C VAL A 18 5.52 -19.07 10.15
N GLY A 19 6.82 -18.82 10.28
CA GLY A 19 7.47 -17.69 9.63
C GLY A 19 7.35 -17.74 8.10
N LEU A 20 7.55 -18.91 7.50
CA LEU A 20 7.38 -19.10 6.07
C LEU A 20 5.95 -18.83 5.61
N LEU A 21 4.95 -19.32 6.35
CA LEU A 21 3.54 -19.05 6.06
C LEU A 21 3.20 -17.57 6.17
N MET A 22 3.73 -16.86 7.16
CA MET A 22 3.53 -15.40 7.29
C MET A 22 4.14 -14.64 6.10
N VAL A 23 5.34 -15.01 5.66
CA VAL A 23 5.98 -14.41 4.49
C VAL A 23 5.14 -14.67 3.24
N MET A 24 4.68 -15.89 3.05
CA MET A 24 3.79 -16.24 1.91
C MET A 24 2.48 -15.44 1.96
N ALA A 25 1.85 -15.33 3.11
CA ALA A 25 0.62 -14.56 3.28
C ALA A 25 0.83 -13.07 2.94
N SER A 26 1.96 -12.48 3.31
CA SER A 26 2.28 -11.08 3.00
C SER A 26 2.43 -10.79 1.50
N CYS A 27 2.69 -11.80 0.67
CA CYS A 27 2.70 -11.66 -0.78
C CYS A 27 1.30 -11.46 -1.36
N PHE A 28 0.28 -12.03 -0.71
CA PHE A 28 -1.10 -12.03 -1.22
C PHE A 28 -1.99 -11.01 -0.52
N PHE A 29 -1.69 -10.63 0.71
CA PHE A 29 -2.53 -9.74 1.51
C PHE A 29 -1.80 -8.46 1.90
N VAL A 30 -2.58 -7.40 2.08
CA VAL A 30 -2.13 -6.14 2.69
C VAL A 30 -3.13 -5.70 3.73
N VAL A 31 -2.64 -5.24 4.86
CA VAL A 31 -3.47 -4.69 5.95
C VAL A 31 -3.42 -3.17 5.87
N ASN A 32 -4.58 -2.54 5.72
CA ASN A 32 -4.71 -1.10 5.83
C ASN A 32 -5.07 -0.71 7.26
N THR A 33 -4.19 0.06 7.88
CA THR A 33 -4.36 0.62 9.23
C THR A 33 -4.51 2.15 9.20
N THR A 34 -4.56 2.77 8.02
CA THR A 34 -4.64 4.22 7.85
C THR A 34 -6.07 4.67 7.56
N GLY A 35 -6.45 5.85 8.07
CA GLY A 35 -7.81 6.38 7.88
C GLY A 35 -8.10 6.92 6.47
N SER A 36 -7.12 6.97 5.57
CA SER A 36 -7.30 7.48 4.20
C SER A 36 -8.10 6.54 3.28
N PHE A 37 -8.28 5.30 3.69
CA PHE A 37 -9.09 4.28 3.03
C PHE A 37 -9.70 3.35 4.11
N PRO A 38 -10.83 2.66 3.86
CA PRO A 38 -11.43 1.78 4.86
C PRO A 38 -10.43 0.81 5.45
N LEU A 39 -10.44 0.70 6.79
CA LEU A 39 -9.59 -0.24 7.53
C LEU A 39 -9.94 -1.67 7.13
N GLY A 40 -8.96 -2.52 6.94
CA GLY A 40 -9.21 -3.92 6.62
C GLY A 40 -8.03 -4.64 5.98
N ILE A 41 -8.30 -5.91 5.65
CA ILE A 41 -7.37 -6.79 4.93
C ILE A 41 -7.80 -6.83 3.47
N TYR A 42 -6.88 -6.52 2.58
CA TYR A 42 -7.10 -6.50 1.14
C TYR A 42 -6.28 -7.59 0.48
N MET A 43 -6.89 -8.33 -0.42
CA MET A 43 -6.19 -9.32 -1.24
C MET A 43 -5.61 -8.62 -2.49
N LYS A 44 -4.33 -8.83 -2.74
CA LYS A 44 -3.65 -8.32 -3.92
C LYS A 44 -4.08 -9.13 -5.15
N THR A 45 -4.48 -8.44 -6.18
CA THR A 45 -4.72 -9.02 -7.51
C THR A 45 -3.76 -8.38 -8.51
N TYR A 46 -3.36 -9.14 -9.52
CA TYR A 46 -2.45 -8.67 -10.56
C TYR A 46 -3.20 -8.69 -11.89
N GLY A 47 -3.06 -7.63 -12.68
CA GLY A 47 -3.73 -7.52 -13.96
C GLY A 47 -3.77 -6.09 -14.47
N PRO A 48 -4.43 -5.83 -15.60
CA PRO A 48 -4.63 -4.48 -16.11
C PRO A 48 -5.47 -3.67 -15.11
N VAL A 49 -5.11 -2.40 -14.98
CA VAL A 49 -5.80 -1.47 -14.09
C VAL A 49 -6.97 -0.83 -14.84
N HIS A 50 -8.13 -0.76 -14.18
CA HIS A 50 -9.34 -0.16 -14.72
C HIS A 50 -9.78 1.05 -13.89
N TRP A 51 -10.64 1.84 -14.47
CA TRP A 51 -11.27 2.96 -13.78
C TRP A 51 -12.08 2.48 -12.57
N GLY A 52 -11.89 3.11 -11.42
CA GLY A 52 -12.54 2.75 -10.16
C GLY A 52 -11.83 1.69 -9.34
N ASP A 53 -10.81 1.03 -9.89
CA ASP A 53 -10.02 0.03 -9.16
C ASP A 53 -9.33 0.64 -7.93
N ILE A 54 -9.10 -0.21 -6.94
CA ILE A 54 -8.30 0.11 -5.77
C ILE A 54 -6.90 -0.45 -5.99
N VAL A 55 -5.92 0.42 -6.00
CA VAL A 55 -4.52 0.08 -6.29
C VAL A 55 -3.61 0.35 -5.10
N LEU A 56 -2.56 -0.45 -5.02
CA LEU A 56 -1.42 -0.21 -4.14
C LEU A 56 -0.35 0.54 -4.93
N VAL A 57 -0.01 1.72 -4.46
CA VAL A 57 1.00 2.58 -5.08
C VAL A 57 2.21 2.67 -4.17
N CYS A 58 3.39 2.42 -4.73
CA CYS A 58 4.65 2.75 -4.07
C CYS A 58 5.00 4.20 -4.38
N PRO A 59 5.18 5.06 -3.37
CA PRO A 59 5.62 6.44 -3.60
C PRO A 59 7.00 6.49 -4.24
N GLU A 60 7.20 7.44 -5.14
CA GLU A 60 8.52 7.77 -5.66
C GLU A 60 9.36 8.50 -4.61
N ASP A 61 10.70 8.36 -4.67
CA ASP A 61 11.60 9.07 -3.77
C ASP A 61 11.83 10.51 -4.25
N ASN A 62 11.01 11.43 -3.75
CA ASN A 62 11.11 12.86 -3.98
C ASN A 62 11.03 13.64 -2.65
N GLU A 63 11.30 14.95 -2.68
CA GLU A 63 11.30 15.78 -1.47
C GLU A 63 9.96 15.76 -0.72
N VAL A 64 8.84 15.79 -1.45
CA VAL A 64 7.50 15.80 -0.86
C VAL A 64 7.21 14.48 -0.14
N ASN A 65 7.53 13.36 -0.76
CA ASN A 65 7.31 12.04 -0.17
C ASN A 65 8.29 11.75 0.97
N ARG A 66 9.53 12.23 0.90
CA ARG A 66 10.48 12.20 2.02
C ARG A 66 9.95 13.00 3.21
N TYR A 67 9.52 14.23 2.96
CA TYR A 67 8.89 15.05 4.00
C TYR A 67 7.68 14.33 4.62
N GLY A 68 6.78 13.75 3.80
CA GLY A 68 5.62 13.00 4.26
C GLY A 68 6.00 11.79 5.13
N ARG A 69 7.04 11.05 4.76
CA ARG A 69 7.54 9.92 5.56
C ARG A 69 8.14 10.40 6.89
N ASP A 70 8.97 11.42 6.86
CA ASP A 70 9.69 11.91 8.04
C ASP A 70 8.72 12.56 9.07
N HIS A 71 7.55 13.02 8.61
CA HIS A 71 6.48 13.55 9.45
C HIS A 71 5.34 12.55 9.73
N GLY A 72 5.53 11.27 9.40
CA GLY A 72 4.57 10.21 9.69
C GLY A 72 3.28 10.24 8.85
N LEU A 73 3.25 11.01 7.75
CA LEU A 73 2.13 11.05 6.79
C LEU A 73 2.16 9.84 5.84
N ILE A 74 3.34 9.31 5.58
CA ILE A 74 3.56 8.08 4.82
C ILE A 74 4.28 7.11 5.75
N SER A 75 3.71 5.92 5.93
CA SER A 75 4.30 4.89 6.79
C SER A 75 5.58 4.30 6.19
N TYR A 76 6.43 3.75 7.05
CA TYR A 76 7.53 2.90 6.61
C TYR A 76 6.99 1.55 6.12
N GLY A 77 7.62 0.96 5.10
CA GLY A 77 7.17 -0.32 4.56
C GLY A 77 8.13 -0.95 3.55
N VAL A 78 7.57 -1.79 2.69
CA VAL A 78 8.30 -2.70 1.79
C VAL A 78 8.58 -2.12 0.41
N CYS A 79 8.06 -0.93 0.09
CA CYS A 79 8.41 -0.24 -1.15
C CYS A 79 9.86 0.21 -1.17
N LEU A 80 10.38 0.50 -2.35
CA LEU A 80 11.72 1.06 -2.52
C LEU A 80 11.88 2.31 -1.63
N HIS A 81 13.08 2.56 -1.13
CA HIS A 81 13.38 3.63 -0.17
C HIS A 81 12.57 3.57 1.15
N ARG A 82 12.07 2.37 1.52
CA ARG A 82 11.37 2.08 2.76
C ARG A 82 10.01 2.78 2.92
N TYR A 83 9.36 3.13 1.83
CA TYR A 83 7.98 3.64 1.87
C TYR A 83 6.98 2.50 2.09
N GLY A 84 5.90 2.80 2.81
CA GLY A 84 4.71 1.96 2.84
C GLY A 84 3.86 2.13 1.59
N TYR A 85 3.00 1.16 1.31
CA TYR A 85 2.02 1.27 0.24
C TYR A 85 1.00 2.37 0.53
N LEU A 86 0.65 3.13 -0.50
CA LEU A 86 -0.53 3.98 -0.50
C LEU A 86 -1.67 3.23 -1.19
N ILE A 87 -2.81 3.13 -0.52
CA ILE A 87 -4.04 2.58 -1.11
C ILE A 87 -4.82 3.74 -1.72
N LYS A 88 -5.05 3.68 -3.03
CA LYS A 88 -5.73 4.75 -3.78
C LYS A 88 -6.73 4.16 -4.77
N ARG A 89 -7.77 4.95 -5.09
CA ARG A 89 -8.74 4.62 -6.14
C ARG A 89 -8.29 5.24 -7.45
N VAL A 90 -8.35 4.47 -8.52
CA VAL A 90 -8.08 4.94 -9.88
C VAL A 90 -9.25 5.79 -10.36
N VAL A 91 -8.97 7.04 -10.70
CA VAL A 91 -9.98 8.01 -11.16
C VAL A 91 -9.70 8.52 -12.57
N ALA A 92 -8.55 8.20 -13.14
CA ALA A 92 -8.18 8.48 -14.52
C ALA A 92 -7.22 7.41 -15.03
N LEU A 93 -7.25 7.15 -16.32
CA LEU A 93 -6.39 6.19 -17.02
C LEU A 93 -5.57 6.92 -18.10
N GLY A 94 -4.64 6.20 -18.71
CA GLY A 94 -3.88 6.72 -19.84
C GLY A 94 -4.81 7.13 -21.00
N GLY A 95 -4.69 8.39 -21.43
CA GLY A 95 -5.55 9.00 -22.45
C GLY A 95 -6.66 9.89 -21.90
N ASP A 96 -6.95 9.85 -20.60
CA ASP A 96 -7.90 10.78 -19.99
C ASP A 96 -7.28 12.18 -19.82
N GLU A 97 -8.10 13.21 -20.00
CA GLU A 97 -7.74 14.60 -19.73
C GLU A 97 -7.97 14.89 -18.24
N VAL A 98 -6.93 15.27 -17.51
CA VAL A 98 -6.98 15.58 -16.09
C VAL A 98 -6.62 17.04 -15.86
N ASP A 99 -7.56 17.80 -15.29
CA ASP A 99 -7.39 19.20 -14.87
C ASP A 99 -7.36 19.28 -13.34
N ILE A 100 -6.29 19.84 -12.80
CA ILE A 100 -6.08 20.03 -11.35
C ILE A 100 -6.02 21.53 -11.07
N SER A 101 -6.96 22.02 -10.28
CA SER A 101 -7.06 23.44 -9.93
C SER A 101 -7.41 23.62 -8.45
N ASP A 102 -7.42 24.86 -7.98
CA ASP A 102 -7.87 25.18 -6.62
C ASP A 102 -9.34 24.78 -6.35
N ARG A 103 -10.14 24.62 -7.40
CA ARG A 103 -11.52 24.16 -7.33
C ARG A 103 -11.64 22.64 -7.24
N GLY A 104 -10.55 21.91 -7.37
CA GLY A 104 -10.52 20.45 -7.31
C GLY A 104 -9.96 19.81 -8.58
N VAL A 105 -10.23 18.52 -8.72
CA VAL A 105 -9.81 17.70 -9.83
C VAL A 105 -10.97 17.41 -10.76
N ARG A 106 -10.75 17.57 -12.07
CA ARG A 106 -11.70 17.21 -13.13
C ARG A 106 -11.05 16.16 -14.03
N VAL A 107 -11.83 15.18 -14.42
CA VAL A 107 -11.42 14.15 -15.39
C VAL A 107 -12.40 14.17 -16.55
N ASN A 108 -11.92 14.38 -17.77
CA ASN A 108 -12.74 14.51 -18.98
C ASN A 108 -13.88 15.53 -18.81
N GLY A 109 -13.58 16.65 -18.15
CA GLY A 109 -14.55 17.71 -17.88
C GLY A 109 -15.49 17.47 -16.69
N LEU A 110 -15.51 16.27 -16.07
CA LEU A 110 -16.34 15.94 -14.91
C LEU A 110 -15.59 16.18 -13.60
N SER A 111 -16.15 16.94 -12.68
CA SER A 111 -15.55 17.21 -11.37
C SER A 111 -15.65 15.99 -10.45
N LEU A 112 -14.53 15.63 -9.81
CA LEU A 112 -14.51 14.59 -8.79
C LEU A 112 -15.04 15.13 -7.47
N ARG A 113 -15.92 14.35 -6.81
CA ARG A 113 -16.45 14.70 -5.48
C ARG A 113 -15.30 14.74 -4.47
N ASN A 114 -15.35 15.71 -3.56
CA ASN A 114 -14.39 15.89 -2.46
C ASN A 114 -12.93 16.07 -2.91
N SER A 115 -12.72 16.61 -4.10
CA SER A 115 -11.37 16.90 -4.62
C SER A 115 -10.96 18.36 -4.42
N SER A 116 -11.85 19.22 -3.93
CA SER A 116 -11.54 20.62 -3.63
C SER A 116 -10.59 20.71 -2.43
N ARG A 117 -9.72 21.73 -2.45
CA ARG A 117 -8.83 22.05 -1.34
C ARG A 117 -9.66 22.33 -0.10
N GLN A 118 -9.46 21.58 0.98
CA GLN A 118 -10.01 21.96 2.28
C GLN A 118 -9.17 23.14 2.80
N GLN A 119 -9.84 24.23 3.08
CA GLN A 119 -9.27 25.42 3.74
C GLN A 119 -9.07 25.14 5.22
#